data_8bf66f31f84af7dbccc04fd82d6e5ff7
#
_entry.id   8bf66f31f84af7dbccc04fd82d6e5ff7
#
_cell.length_a   1.000
_cell.length_b   1.000
_cell.length_c   1.000
_cell.angle_alpha   90.00
_cell.angle_beta   90.00
_cell.angle_gamma   90.00
#
_symmetry.space_group_name_H-M   'P 1'
#
loop_
_entity.id
_entity.type
_entity.pdbx_description
1 polymer ?
#
loop_
_entity_poly.entity_id
_entity_poly.type
_entity_poly.pdbx_seq_one_letter_code
_entity_poly.pdbx_strand_id
1 'polypeptide(L)'
;MLRKDIFQPCLVLYPESVWNEQLDTLRNRLSRWNARQQQVFRQFVSDVEILTLDGNGRFLIPRRYQKMAAITQAIKFVGMDDTIEIWQNDEPDKSLLDAEEFSQAIEEIMGHANEANQTGE
;
A
#
# COMPACT_ATOMS: atom_id res chain seq x y z
N MET A 1 11.65 2.49 2.22
CA MET A 1 11.46 1.03 2.10
C MET A 1 10.44 0.73 1.02
N LEU A 2 10.67 -0.29 0.24
CA LEU A 2 9.83 -0.67 -0.89
C LEU A 2 9.28 -2.08 -0.70
N ARG A 3 8.00 -2.27 -1.01
CA ARG A 3 7.38 -3.60 -1.05
C ARG A 3 6.26 -3.66 -2.08
N LYS A 4 5.89 -4.87 -2.50
CA LYS A 4 4.66 -5.10 -3.24
C LYS A 4 3.48 -4.95 -2.29
N ASP A 5 2.46 -4.19 -2.66
CA ASP A 5 1.27 -4.06 -1.83
C ASP A 5 0.60 -5.43 -1.60
N ILE A 6 0.04 -5.63 -0.41
CA ILE A 6 -0.56 -6.90 -0.02
C ILE A 6 -1.85 -7.17 -0.81
N PHE A 7 -2.60 -6.12 -1.12
CA PHE A 7 -3.95 -6.24 -1.66
C PHE A 7 -4.08 -5.86 -3.13
N GLN A 8 -3.12 -5.08 -3.66
CA GLN A 8 -3.25 -4.49 -4.99
C GLN A 8 -1.98 -4.73 -5.82
N PRO A 9 -2.09 -4.71 -7.17
CA PRO A 9 -0.94 -4.96 -8.05
C PRO A 9 -0.08 -3.72 -8.23
N CYS A 10 0.41 -3.15 -7.13
CA CYS A 10 1.30 -2.00 -7.14
C CYS A 10 2.42 -2.19 -6.14
N LEU A 11 3.41 -1.31 -6.21
CA LEU A 11 4.45 -1.22 -5.20
C LEU A 11 4.13 -0.08 -4.25
N VAL A 12 4.61 -0.16 -3.03
CA VAL A 12 4.45 0.91 -2.04
C VAL A 12 5.82 1.31 -1.51
N LEU A 13 6.07 2.60 -1.52
CA LEU A 13 7.28 3.19 -0.96
C LEU A 13 6.93 3.80 0.39
N TYR A 14 7.64 3.37 1.41
CA TYR A 14 7.41 3.79 2.80
C TYR A 14 8.60 4.58 3.32
N PRO A 15 8.38 5.70 4.01
CA PRO A 15 9.39 6.22 4.93
C PRO A 15 9.67 5.18 6.03
N GLU A 16 10.89 5.17 6.52
CA GLU A 16 11.28 4.20 7.57
C GLU A 16 10.39 4.32 8.80
N SER A 17 10.01 5.53 9.20
CA SER A 17 9.14 5.76 10.33
C SER A 17 7.76 5.11 10.17
N VAL A 18 7.17 5.21 8.99
CA VAL A 18 5.86 4.60 8.67
C VAL A 18 5.98 3.08 8.67
N TRP A 19 7.05 2.54 8.09
CA TRP A 19 7.31 1.11 8.13
C TRP A 19 7.39 0.60 9.56
N ASN A 20 8.13 1.28 10.43
CA ASN A 20 8.28 0.88 11.82
C ASN A 20 6.95 0.93 12.58
N GLU A 21 6.10 1.92 12.32
CA GLU A 21 4.77 1.99 12.91
C GLU A 21 3.90 0.81 12.51
N GLN A 22 3.90 0.45 11.22
CA GLN A 22 3.13 -0.68 10.73
C GLN A 22 3.65 -2.00 11.30
N LEU A 23 4.96 -2.14 11.38
CA LEU A 23 5.60 -3.31 11.95
C LEU A 23 5.22 -3.49 13.43
N ASP A 24 5.26 -2.42 14.20
CA ASP A 24 4.87 -2.45 15.61
C ASP A 24 3.40 -2.78 15.79
N THR A 25 2.54 -2.21 14.96
CA THR A 25 1.10 -2.49 14.99
C THR A 25 0.83 -3.97 14.74
N LEU A 26 1.47 -4.54 13.73
CA LEU A 26 1.32 -5.96 13.43
C LEU A 26 1.87 -6.83 14.56
N ARG A 27 3.07 -6.52 15.03
CA ARG A 27 3.73 -7.27 16.11
C ARG A 27 2.85 -7.34 17.36
N ASN A 28 2.19 -6.24 17.71
CA ASN A 28 1.36 -6.16 18.90
C ASN A 28 0.06 -6.96 18.79
N ARG A 29 -0.33 -7.34 17.58
CA ARG A 29 -1.54 -8.13 17.33
C ARG A 29 -1.28 -9.61 17.15
N LEU A 30 -0.02 -10.02 17.11
CA LEU A 30 0.36 -11.41 16.87
C LEU A 30 0.83 -12.08 18.15
N SER A 31 0.55 -13.40 18.24
CA SER A 31 1.06 -14.24 19.32
C SER A 31 2.30 -14.99 18.87
N ARG A 32 3.36 -14.95 19.67
CA ARG A 32 4.58 -15.73 19.41
C ARG A 32 4.34 -17.24 19.50
N TRP A 33 3.26 -17.64 20.14
CA TRP A 33 2.92 -19.04 20.37
C TRP A 33 2.03 -19.62 19.27
N ASN A 34 1.62 -18.78 18.30
CA ASN A 34 0.78 -19.22 17.18
C ASN A 34 1.65 -19.36 15.93
N ALA A 35 1.83 -20.60 15.45
CA ALA A 35 2.71 -20.89 14.32
C ALA A 35 2.27 -20.19 13.04
N ARG A 36 0.96 -20.12 12.77
CA ARG A 36 0.43 -19.45 11.58
C ARG A 36 0.68 -17.95 11.63
N GLN A 37 0.48 -17.33 12.77
CA GLN A 37 0.75 -15.90 12.93
C GLN A 37 2.24 -15.58 12.80
N GLN A 38 3.10 -16.48 13.24
CA GLN A 38 4.54 -16.32 13.04
C GLN A 38 4.92 -16.44 11.55
N GLN A 39 4.23 -17.28 10.79
CA GLN A 39 4.41 -17.34 9.33
C GLN A 39 4.00 -16.04 8.67
N VAL A 40 2.87 -15.46 9.07
CA VAL A 40 2.39 -14.17 8.56
C VAL A 40 3.42 -13.07 8.84
N PHE A 41 3.93 -13.00 10.05
CA PHE A 41 4.95 -12.01 10.43
C PHE A 41 6.22 -12.18 9.60
N ARG A 42 6.68 -13.41 9.43
CA ARG A 42 7.88 -13.72 8.64
C ARG A 42 7.72 -13.27 7.20
N GLN A 43 6.58 -13.54 6.59
CA GLN A 43 6.29 -13.12 5.22
C GLN A 43 6.23 -11.59 5.11
N PHE A 44 5.60 -10.95 6.08
CA PHE A 44 5.50 -9.48 6.10
C PHE A 44 6.87 -8.82 6.13
N VAL A 45 7.78 -9.28 6.99
CA VAL A 45 9.12 -8.68 7.13
C VAL A 45 10.08 -9.11 6.02
N SER A 46 9.81 -10.22 5.34
CA SER A 46 10.72 -10.75 4.30
C SER A 46 10.56 -10.06 2.96
N ASP A 47 9.40 -9.47 2.71
CA ASP A 47 9.03 -8.90 1.41
C ASP A 47 9.29 -7.41 1.29
N VAL A 48 10.23 -6.90 2.04
CA VAL A 48 10.57 -5.49 2.00
C VAL A 48 12.03 -5.31 1.61
N GLU A 49 12.32 -4.25 0.88
CA GLU A 49 13.68 -3.89 0.51
C GLU A 49 13.98 -2.45 0.87
N ILE A 50 15.18 -2.22 1.41
CA ILE A 50 15.65 -0.88 1.71
C ILE A 50 16.23 -0.28 0.44
N LEU A 51 15.67 0.86 0.02
CA LEU A 51 16.18 1.61 -1.12
C LEU A 51 16.90 2.84 -0.64
N THR A 52 17.98 3.18 -1.34
CA THR A 52 18.74 4.39 -1.09
C THR A 52 18.61 5.30 -2.31
N LEU A 53 18.18 6.54 -2.08
CA LEU A 53 18.13 7.53 -3.13
C LEU A 53 19.54 8.01 -3.47
N ASP A 54 19.81 8.24 -4.75
CA ASP A 54 21.08 8.86 -5.18
C ASP A 54 21.06 10.37 -4.90
N GLY A 55 22.14 11.06 -5.25
CA GLY A 55 22.28 12.50 -5.01
C GLY A 55 21.24 13.36 -5.77
N ASN A 56 20.56 12.80 -6.76
CA ASN A 56 19.51 13.47 -7.53
C ASN A 56 18.11 13.01 -7.15
N GLY A 57 17.97 12.25 -6.06
CA GLY A 57 16.68 11.74 -5.60
C GLY A 57 16.13 10.59 -6.43
N ARG A 58 16.98 9.85 -7.14
CA ARG A 58 16.60 8.71 -7.97
C ARG A 58 16.91 7.40 -7.27
N PHE A 59 16.15 6.37 -7.60
CA PHE A 59 16.39 5.00 -7.14
C PHE A 59 16.03 4.02 -8.26
N LEU A 60 16.57 2.81 -8.17
CA LEU A 60 16.29 1.76 -9.12
C LEU A 60 15.30 0.78 -8.49
N ILE A 61 14.20 0.51 -9.21
CA ILE A 61 13.24 -0.51 -8.78
C ILE A 61 13.80 -1.88 -9.17
N PRO A 62 14.06 -2.78 -8.20
CA PRO A 62 14.57 -4.12 -8.52
C PRO A 62 13.63 -4.85 -9.48
N ARG A 63 14.21 -5.64 -10.37
CA ARG A 63 13.47 -6.32 -11.43
C ARG A 63 12.35 -7.21 -10.89
N ARG A 64 12.56 -7.87 -9.76
CA ARG A 64 11.53 -8.73 -9.14
C ARG A 64 10.28 -7.95 -8.79
N TYR A 65 10.43 -6.71 -8.30
CA TYR A 65 9.30 -5.85 -7.97
C TYR A 65 8.59 -5.33 -9.22
N GLN A 66 9.35 -5.06 -10.27
CA GLN A 66 8.75 -4.68 -11.56
C GLN A 66 7.84 -5.78 -12.08
N LYS A 67 8.25 -7.04 -11.95
CA LYS A 67 7.43 -8.19 -12.33
C LYS A 67 6.20 -8.34 -11.46
N MET A 68 6.34 -8.21 -10.15
CA MET A 68 5.23 -8.33 -9.21
C MET A 68 4.12 -7.32 -9.46
N ALA A 69 4.47 -6.11 -9.86
CA ALA A 69 3.52 -5.02 -10.12
C ALA A 69 3.21 -4.86 -11.62
N ALA A 70 3.68 -5.77 -12.47
CA ALA A 70 3.49 -5.74 -13.92
C ALA A 70 3.96 -4.42 -14.56
N ILE A 71 5.05 -3.86 -14.05
CA ILE A 71 5.63 -2.62 -14.57
C ILE A 71 6.52 -2.96 -15.76
N THR A 72 6.23 -2.36 -16.92
CA THR A 72 6.96 -2.65 -18.16
C THR A 72 7.68 -1.44 -18.73
N GLN A 73 7.04 -0.28 -18.82
CA GLN A 73 7.64 0.89 -19.47
C GLN A 73 7.54 2.15 -18.63
N ALA A 74 6.34 2.56 -18.31
CA ALA A 74 6.08 3.80 -17.60
C ALA A 74 5.39 3.54 -16.28
N ILE A 75 5.66 4.36 -15.29
CA ILE A 75 5.06 4.26 -13.97
C ILE A 75 4.27 5.52 -13.63
N LYS A 76 3.34 5.34 -12.71
CA LYS A 76 2.56 6.43 -12.12
C LYS A 76 2.75 6.41 -10.62
N PHE A 77 3.07 7.56 -10.03
CA PHE A 77 3.14 7.71 -8.59
C PHE A 77 1.83 8.23 -8.04
N VAL A 78 1.36 7.63 -6.95
CA VAL A 78 0.15 8.10 -6.24
C VAL A 78 0.51 8.34 -4.79
N GLY A 79 0.41 9.59 -4.34
CA GLY A 79 0.60 9.94 -2.94
C GLY A 79 -0.58 9.47 -2.11
N MET A 80 -0.29 8.67 -1.08
CA MET A 80 -1.30 8.05 -0.22
C MET A 80 -1.11 8.51 1.22
N ASP A 81 -1.15 9.83 1.43
CA ASP A 81 -0.97 10.45 2.74
C ASP A 81 0.47 10.28 3.25
N ASP A 82 0.79 9.16 3.90
CA ASP A 82 2.10 8.89 4.49
C ASP A 82 2.96 7.91 3.67
N THR A 83 2.46 7.42 2.54
CA THR A 83 3.17 6.49 1.64
C THR A 83 2.99 6.92 0.20
N ILE A 84 3.75 6.30 -0.71
CA ILE A 84 3.64 6.54 -2.15
C ILE A 84 3.45 5.19 -2.83
N GLU A 85 2.38 5.08 -3.63
CA GLU A 85 2.17 3.91 -4.48
C GLU A 85 2.81 4.11 -5.84
N ILE A 86 3.32 3.02 -6.41
CA ILE A 86 3.93 2.99 -7.73
C ILE A 86 3.17 1.98 -8.59
N TRP A 87 2.52 2.47 -9.62
CA TRP A 87 1.69 1.68 -10.51
C TRP A 87 2.26 1.67 -11.91
N GLN A 88 1.98 0.61 -12.66
CA GLN A 88 2.12 0.64 -14.11
C GLN A 88 1.16 1.70 -14.66
N ASN A 89 1.67 2.54 -15.57
CA ASN A 89 0.84 3.58 -16.19
C ASN A 89 0.03 2.98 -17.34
N ASP A 90 -1.13 2.42 -17.03
CA ASP A 90 -2.01 1.73 -17.96
C ASP A 90 -3.19 2.59 -18.42
N GLU A 91 -3.74 2.23 -19.57
CA GLU A 91 -5.02 2.70 -20.07
C GLU A 91 -5.95 1.48 -20.25
N PRO A 92 -7.10 1.36 -19.54
CA PRO A 92 -7.54 2.26 -18.48
C PRO A 92 -6.72 2.15 -17.22
N ASP A 93 -6.74 3.19 -16.40
CA ASP A 93 -5.97 3.25 -15.15
C ASP A 93 -6.55 2.29 -14.12
N LYS A 94 -5.77 1.25 -13.78
CA LYS A 94 -6.19 0.20 -12.84
C LYS A 94 -6.16 0.63 -11.37
N SER A 95 -5.53 1.76 -11.07
CA SER A 95 -5.46 2.26 -9.70
C SER A 95 -6.73 2.99 -9.28
N LEU A 96 -7.63 3.28 -10.21
CA LEU A 96 -8.83 4.08 -9.97
C LEU A 96 -10.09 3.29 -10.31
N LEU A 97 -11.15 3.57 -9.57
CA LEU A 97 -12.51 3.14 -9.94
C LEU A 97 -13.03 4.02 -11.07
N ASP A 98 -14.02 3.54 -11.83
CA ASP A 98 -14.71 4.44 -12.75
C ASP A 98 -15.53 5.48 -11.96
N ALA A 99 -16.00 6.53 -12.65
CA ALA A 99 -16.65 7.65 -11.98
C ALA A 99 -17.91 7.25 -11.23
N GLU A 100 -18.68 6.31 -11.75
CA GLU A 100 -19.90 5.85 -11.12
C GLU A 100 -19.63 5.00 -9.88
N GLU A 101 -18.70 4.06 -9.97
CA GLU A 101 -18.30 3.23 -8.84
C GLU A 101 -17.70 4.08 -7.72
N PHE A 102 -16.87 5.05 -8.07
CA PHE A 102 -16.28 5.97 -7.10
C PHE A 102 -17.36 6.78 -6.38
N SER A 103 -18.31 7.33 -7.12
CA SER A 103 -19.41 8.11 -6.56
C SER A 103 -20.23 7.28 -5.58
N GLN A 104 -20.57 6.04 -5.93
CA GLN A 104 -21.31 5.15 -5.06
C GLN A 104 -20.52 4.78 -3.80
N ALA A 105 -19.25 4.48 -3.97
CA ALA A 105 -18.38 4.08 -2.85
C ALA A 105 -18.18 5.21 -1.86
N ILE A 106 -17.93 6.43 -2.35
CA ILE A 106 -17.73 7.58 -1.46
C ILE A 106 -19.03 7.96 -0.73
N GLU A 107 -20.18 7.83 -1.39
CA GLU A 107 -21.47 8.04 -0.77
C GLU A 107 -21.73 7.05 0.36
N GLU A 108 -21.44 5.77 0.15
CA GLU A 108 -21.59 4.75 1.18
C GLU A 108 -20.73 5.06 2.41
N ILE A 109 -19.48 5.45 2.20
CA ILE A 109 -18.54 5.73 3.29
C ILE A 109 -18.97 6.99 4.05
N MET A 110 -19.24 8.08 3.35
CA MET A 110 -19.56 9.37 3.96
C MET A 110 -21.01 9.44 4.41
N GLY A 111 -21.92 8.79 3.69
CA GLY A 111 -23.33 8.72 4.04
C GLY A 111 -23.55 7.97 5.35
N HIS A 112 -22.89 6.82 5.54
CA HIS A 112 -22.93 6.08 6.80
C HIS A 112 -22.39 6.88 7.96
N ALA A 113 -21.31 7.63 7.76
CA ALA A 113 -20.74 8.49 8.78
C ALA A 113 -21.75 9.58 9.19
N ASN A 114 -22.45 10.18 8.23
CA ASN A 114 -23.49 11.20 8.49
C ASN A 114 -24.68 10.62 9.23
N GLU A 115 -25.17 9.43 8.80
CA GLU A 115 -26.28 8.75 9.48
C GLU A 115 -25.92 8.42 10.93
N ALA A 116 -24.71 7.93 11.18
CA ALA A 116 -24.24 7.61 12.52
C ALA A 116 -24.20 8.87 13.40
N ASN A 117 -23.77 9.99 12.87
CA ASN A 117 -23.75 11.26 13.57
C ASN A 117 -25.15 11.78 13.86
N GLN A 118 -26.09 11.61 12.93
CA GLN A 118 -27.50 12.01 13.12
C GLN A 118 -28.19 11.17 14.16
N THR A 119 -27.94 9.86 14.19
CA THR A 119 -28.55 8.95 15.16
C THR A 119 -27.93 9.06 16.54
N GLY A 120 -26.73 9.65 16.65
CA GLY A 120 -26.06 9.88 17.93
C GLY A 120 -26.59 11.08 18.71
N GLU A 121 -27.46 11.84 18.12
CA GLU A 121 -28.10 12.97 18.78
C GLU A 121 -29.29 12.48 19.61
#